data_78656afdd4a470a06ab809f761f597dd
#
_entry.id   78656afdd4a470a06ab809f761f597dd
#
_cell.length_a   1.000
_cell.length_b   1.000
_cell.length_c   1.000
_cell.angle_alpha   90.00
_cell.angle_beta   90.00
_cell.angle_gamma   90.00
#
_symmetry.space_group_name_H-M   'P 1'
#
loop_
_entity.id
_entity.type
_entity.pdbx_description
1 polymer ?
#
loop_
_entity_poly.entity_id
_entity_poly.type
_entity_poly.pdbx_seq_one_letter_code
_entity_poly.pdbx_strand_id
1 'polypeptide(L)'
;MTLWEYLKGKMSEYGEKVAFAHSGVTYKELLNLPCSSLNDSKIVLCEGASREEQALKILRCLAEGNVAVPITKEYGEKNYRYICRLVEKVPSEAKKDLAFLMFTSGTTGQPKGVMLTHENIISNLKYISSYFDLSGMKSICVARPLVHIAVLTGEILYALCCGLTIYFYEETFMPQRLLSYLKKNHTDVFCATPTLYQMLALIAKDG
;
A
#
# COMPACT_ATOMS: atom_id res chain seq x y z
N MET A 1 13.48 -3.37 15.19
CA MET A 1 12.18 -3.97 14.79
C MET A 1 11.90 -3.56 13.35
N THR A 2 11.73 -4.52 12.47
CA THR A 2 11.36 -4.25 11.08
C THR A 2 9.88 -3.88 10.95
N LEU A 3 9.51 -3.27 9.82
CA LEU A 3 8.11 -3.00 9.52
C LEU A 3 7.28 -4.29 9.47
N TRP A 4 7.86 -5.36 8.91
CA TRP A 4 7.16 -6.65 8.85
C TRP A 4 6.89 -7.26 10.23
N GLU A 5 7.87 -7.22 11.14
CA GLU A 5 7.68 -7.66 12.54
C GLU A 5 6.58 -6.87 13.23
N TYR A 6 6.54 -5.55 13.02
CA TYR A 6 5.48 -4.69 13.55
C TYR A 6 4.09 -5.08 13.00
N LEU A 7 3.98 -5.26 11.68
CA LEU A 7 2.74 -5.68 11.02
C LEU A 7 2.29 -7.07 11.50
N LYS A 8 3.21 -8.04 11.59
CA LYS A 8 2.91 -9.38 12.12
C LYS A 8 2.31 -9.31 13.53
N GLY A 9 2.90 -8.51 14.41
CA GLY A 9 2.37 -8.32 15.76
C GLY A 9 0.94 -7.77 15.77
N LYS A 10 0.61 -6.84 14.85
CA LYS A 10 -0.73 -6.27 14.72
C LYS A 10 -1.73 -7.23 14.08
N MET A 11 -1.32 -7.96 13.05
CA MET A 11 -2.18 -8.88 12.31
C MET A 11 -2.47 -10.19 13.04
N SER A 12 -1.68 -10.56 14.07
CA SER A 12 -1.75 -11.87 14.71
C SER A 12 -3.12 -12.21 15.35
N GLU A 13 -3.92 -11.21 15.66
CA GLU A 13 -5.24 -11.37 16.31
C GLU A 13 -6.36 -11.73 15.32
N TYR A 14 -6.11 -11.60 13.99
CA TYR A 14 -7.19 -11.66 12.99
C TYR A 14 -7.33 -13.02 12.28
N GLY A 15 -6.36 -13.91 12.39
CA GLY A 15 -6.41 -15.32 11.98
C GLY A 15 -7.03 -15.57 10.60
N GLU A 16 -8.12 -16.31 10.56
CA GLU A 16 -8.82 -16.71 9.32
C GLU A 16 -9.66 -15.58 8.68
N LYS A 17 -9.67 -14.37 9.26
CA LYS A 17 -10.36 -13.25 8.65
C LYS A 17 -9.77 -12.95 7.26
N VAL A 18 -10.63 -12.63 6.30
CA VAL A 18 -10.19 -12.22 4.96
C VAL A 18 -9.53 -10.85 5.03
N ALA A 19 -8.30 -10.76 4.57
CA ALA A 19 -7.54 -9.52 4.45
C ALA A 19 -7.79 -8.85 3.08
N PHE A 20 -7.79 -9.63 1.99
CA PHE A 20 -8.02 -9.13 0.63
C PHE A 20 -9.27 -9.75 0.03
N ALA A 21 -10.24 -8.91 -0.31
CA ALA A 21 -11.58 -9.33 -0.66
C ALA A 21 -11.67 -10.09 -1.98
N HIS A 22 -10.84 -9.75 -2.98
CA HIS A 22 -10.94 -10.34 -4.32
C HIS A 22 -10.35 -11.75 -4.37
N SER A 23 -9.14 -11.94 -3.86
CA SER A 23 -8.48 -13.26 -3.83
C SER A 23 -8.96 -14.14 -2.68
N GLY A 24 -9.59 -13.57 -1.65
CA GLY A 24 -9.93 -14.27 -0.42
C GLY A 24 -8.73 -14.53 0.51
N VAL A 25 -7.58 -13.94 0.24
CA VAL A 25 -6.38 -14.08 1.09
C VAL A 25 -6.69 -13.67 2.52
N THR A 26 -6.40 -14.55 3.46
CA THR A 26 -6.64 -14.36 4.89
C THR A 26 -5.45 -13.73 5.60
N TYR A 27 -5.67 -13.18 6.80
CA TYR A 27 -4.59 -12.71 7.67
C TYR A 27 -3.60 -13.83 8.02
N LYS A 28 -4.08 -15.04 8.22
CA LYS A 28 -3.24 -16.23 8.48
C LYS A 28 -2.30 -16.52 7.30
N GLU A 29 -2.78 -16.43 6.07
CA GLU A 29 -1.95 -16.61 4.88
C GLU A 29 -0.91 -15.50 4.75
N LEU A 30 -1.26 -14.25 5.04
CA LEU A 30 -0.29 -13.14 5.09
C LEU A 30 0.78 -13.38 6.16
N LEU A 31 0.40 -13.86 7.36
CA LEU A 31 1.34 -14.16 8.45
C LEU A 31 2.32 -15.29 8.11
N ASN A 32 1.93 -16.19 7.21
CA ASN A 32 2.74 -17.31 6.73
C ASN A 32 3.59 -16.98 5.50
N LEU A 33 3.65 -15.71 5.07
CA LEU A 33 4.58 -15.31 4.01
C LEU A 33 6.02 -15.66 4.38
N PRO A 34 6.84 -16.09 3.40
CA PRO A 34 8.25 -16.43 3.64
C PRO A 34 8.98 -15.28 4.30
N CYS A 35 9.71 -15.56 5.37
CA CYS A 35 10.50 -14.59 6.11
C CYS A 35 11.98 -14.89 5.90
N SER A 36 12.77 -13.87 5.56
CA SER A 36 14.22 -13.98 5.43
C SER A 36 14.94 -12.99 6.37
N SER A 37 16.22 -13.22 6.61
CA SER A 37 17.03 -12.31 7.40
C SER A 37 17.40 -11.05 6.61
N LEU A 38 17.54 -9.91 7.29
CA LEU A 38 17.94 -8.61 6.70
C LEU A 38 19.38 -8.58 6.15
N ASN A 39 20.16 -9.68 6.30
CA ASN A 39 21.58 -9.66 5.96
C ASN A 39 21.87 -9.52 4.47
N ASP A 40 20.91 -9.90 3.61
CA ASP A 40 21.01 -9.85 2.15
C ASP A 40 19.85 -9.02 1.53
N SER A 41 19.44 -7.94 2.17
CA SER A 41 18.35 -7.09 1.69
C SER A 41 18.56 -6.62 0.24
N LYS A 42 17.62 -6.97 -0.62
CA LYS A 42 17.59 -6.56 -2.02
C LYS A 42 16.55 -5.46 -2.22
N ILE A 43 16.72 -4.68 -3.28
CA ILE A 43 15.69 -3.76 -3.72
C ILE A 43 14.83 -4.45 -4.75
N VAL A 44 13.52 -4.50 -4.51
CA VAL A 44 12.57 -5.23 -5.36
C VAL A 44 11.55 -4.26 -5.95
N LEU A 45 11.49 -4.23 -7.28
CA LEU A 45 10.45 -3.49 -8.00
C LEU A 45 9.11 -4.22 -7.84
N CYS A 46 8.19 -3.57 -7.15
CA CYS A 46 6.87 -4.12 -6.85
C CYS A 46 5.84 -3.55 -7.84
N GLU A 47 5.68 -4.24 -8.96
CA GLU A 47 4.66 -4.01 -9.97
C GLU A 47 3.65 -5.16 -9.92
N GLY A 48 2.37 -4.90 -10.15
CA GLY A 48 1.33 -5.91 -10.24
C GLY A 48 0.42 -5.68 -11.44
N ALA A 49 -0.25 -6.72 -11.94
CA ALA A 49 -1.29 -6.60 -12.95
C ALA A 49 -2.56 -5.97 -12.36
N SER A 50 -2.74 -6.08 -11.04
CA SER A 50 -3.79 -5.45 -10.26
C SER A 50 -3.19 -4.77 -9.01
N ARG A 51 -3.98 -3.90 -8.35
CA ARG A 51 -3.57 -3.29 -7.07
C ARG A 51 -3.40 -4.34 -5.97
N GLU A 52 -4.28 -5.34 -5.95
CA GLU A 52 -4.20 -6.43 -4.98
C GLU A 52 -2.93 -7.25 -5.16
N GLU A 53 -2.58 -7.63 -6.38
CA GLU A 53 -1.33 -8.33 -6.69
C GLU A 53 -0.10 -7.49 -6.31
N GLN A 54 -0.14 -6.18 -6.59
CA GLN A 54 0.92 -5.26 -6.20
C GLN A 54 1.06 -5.18 -4.68
N ALA A 55 -0.05 -5.12 -3.93
CA ALA A 55 -0.06 -5.11 -2.48
C ALA A 55 0.55 -6.40 -1.90
N LEU A 56 0.16 -7.57 -2.42
CA LEU A 56 0.74 -8.86 -2.03
C LEU A 56 2.24 -8.92 -2.29
N LYS A 57 2.68 -8.42 -3.44
CA LYS A 57 4.11 -8.37 -3.79
C LYS A 57 4.90 -7.47 -2.86
N ILE A 58 4.33 -6.32 -2.48
CA ILE A 58 4.92 -5.41 -1.49
C ILE A 58 5.04 -6.10 -0.13
N LEU A 59 3.97 -6.74 0.37
CA LEU A 59 3.99 -7.43 1.66
C LEU A 59 4.98 -8.59 1.68
N ARG A 60 5.06 -9.37 0.60
CA ARG A 60 6.06 -10.45 0.46
C ARG A 60 7.48 -9.88 0.47
N CYS A 61 7.72 -8.80 -0.27
CA CYS A 61 9.01 -8.12 -0.29
C CYS A 61 9.45 -7.70 1.12
N LEU A 62 8.54 -7.11 1.90
CA LEU A 62 8.80 -6.70 3.28
C LEU A 62 9.03 -7.92 4.21
N ALA A 63 8.28 -9.01 4.02
CA ALA A 63 8.42 -10.24 4.77
C ALA A 63 9.79 -10.90 4.55
N GLU A 64 10.28 -10.86 3.32
CA GLU A 64 11.61 -11.35 2.92
C GLU A 64 12.76 -10.42 3.35
N GLY A 65 12.47 -9.33 4.07
CA GLY A 65 13.49 -8.36 4.52
C GLY A 65 14.07 -7.51 3.38
N ASN A 66 13.36 -7.38 2.28
CA ASN A 66 13.77 -6.60 1.12
C ASN A 66 13.19 -5.17 1.17
N VAL A 67 13.78 -4.27 0.38
CA VAL A 67 13.30 -2.90 0.19
C VAL A 67 12.27 -2.89 -0.95
N ALA A 68 11.04 -2.51 -0.66
CA ALA A 68 9.99 -2.46 -1.66
C ALA A 68 10.03 -1.14 -2.46
N VAL A 69 9.93 -1.25 -3.78
CA VAL A 69 9.81 -0.13 -4.70
C VAL A 69 8.48 -0.25 -5.46
N PRO A 70 7.40 0.34 -4.96
CA PRO A 70 6.13 0.37 -5.68
C PRO A 70 6.27 1.18 -6.96
N ILE A 71 5.99 0.55 -8.10
CA ILE A 71 6.07 1.19 -9.41
C ILE A 71 4.82 0.90 -10.24
N THR A 72 4.58 1.71 -11.26
CA THR A 72 3.48 1.55 -12.20
C THR A 72 3.94 1.82 -13.62
N LYS A 73 3.32 1.14 -14.60
CA LYS A 73 3.54 1.40 -16.02
C LYS A 73 3.16 2.83 -16.45
N GLU A 74 2.29 3.48 -15.68
CA GLU A 74 1.89 4.87 -15.91
C GLU A 74 3.05 5.87 -15.85
N TYR A 75 4.18 5.50 -15.21
CA TYR A 75 5.40 6.31 -15.24
C TYR A 75 5.99 6.50 -16.64
N GLY A 76 5.62 5.65 -17.59
CA GLY A 76 6.18 5.61 -18.94
C GLY A 76 7.59 5.01 -18.96
N GLU A 77 7.99 4.50 -20.11
CA GLU A 77 9.23 3.71 -20.28
C GLU A 77 10.50 4.48 -19.88
N LYS A 78 10.56 5.78 -20.21
CA LYS A 78 11.72 6.64 -19.88
C LYS A 78 11.93 6.77 -18.39
N ASN A 79 10.87 7.04 -17.64
CA ASN A 79 10.94 7.20 -16.18
C ASN A 79 11.17 5.84 -15.51
N TYR A 80 10.57 4.78 -16.01
CA TYR A 80 10.81 3.42 -15.55
C TYR A 80 12.29 3.04 -15.63
N ARG A 81 12.91 3.20 -16.80
CA ARG A 81 14.36 2.94 -16.98
C ARG A 81 15.24 3.82 -16.09
N TYR A 82 14.82 5.06 -15.87
CA TYR A 82 15.54 5.97 -14.99
C TYR A 82 15.47 5.51 -13.53
N ILE A 83 14.30 5.08 -13.07
CA ILE A 83 14.09 4.50 -11.72
C ILE A 83 14.98 3.27 -11.52
N CYS A 84 15.01 2.33 -12.47
CA CYS A 84 15.88 1.15 -12.40
C CYS A 84 17.35 1.53 -12.17
N ARG A 85 17.86 2.53 -12.88
CA ARG A 85 19.25 3.02 -12.70
C ARG A 85 19.49 3.67 -11.35
N LEU A 86 18.49 4.36 -10.78
CA LEU A 86 18.60 4.97 -9.45
C LEU A 86 18.61 3.91 -8.35
N VAL A 87 17.82 2.87 -8.50
CA VAL A 87 17.76 1.74 -7.57
C VAL A 87 19.12 1.05 -7.43
N GLU A 88 19.85 0.88 -8.53
CA GLU A 88 21.20 0.28 -8.54
C GLU A 88 22.24 1.09 -7.74
N LYS A 89 22.01 2.40 -7.57
CA LYS A 89 22.93 3.32 -6.88
C LYS A 89 22.71 3.36 -5.37
N VAL A 90 21.71 2.70 -4.82
CA VAL A 90 21.44 2.69 -3.38
C VAL A 90 22.53 1.87 -2.66
N PRO A 91 23.26 2.46 -1.70
CA PRO A 91 24.32 1.78 -0.98
C PRO A 91 23.81 0.54 -0.24
N SER A 92 24.62 -0.52 -0.23
CA SER A 92 24.24 -1.78 0.43
C SER A 92 23.99 -1.63 1.93
N GLU A 93 24.74 -0.75 2.58
CA GLU A 93 24.64 -0.45 4.01
C GLU A 93 23.28 0.17 4.35
N ALA A 94 22.75 1.02 3.46
CA ALA A 94 21.47 1.69 3.68
C ALA A 94 20.26 0.73 3.57
N LYS A 95 20.40 -0.38 2.84
CA LYS A 95 19.27 -1.27 2.56
C LYS A 95 18.68 -1.94 3.79
N LYS A 96 19.49 -2.20 4.82
CA LYS A 96 19.06 -2.87 6.06
C LYS A 96 18.00 -2.09 6.84
N ASP A 97 18.06 -0.77 6.76
CA ASP A 97 17.14 0.11 7.49
C ASP A 97 15.94 0.53 6.67
N LEU A 98 15.97 0.30 5.33
CA LEU A 98 14.92 0.73 4.43
C LEU A 98 13.76 -0.26 4.34
N ALA A 99 12.54 0.27 4.44
CA ALA A 99 11.31 -0.44 4.09
C ALA A 99 10.90 -0.17 2.63
N PHE A 100 10.98 1.11 2.23
CA PHE A 100 10.56 1.55 0.91
C PHE A 100 11.57 2.49 0.24
N LEU A 101 11.62 2.41 -1.07
CA LEU A 101 12.14 3.45 -1.94
C LEU A 101 11.00 3.95 -2.82
N MET A 102 10.52 5.16 -2.52
CA MET A 102 9.39 5.79 -3.21
C MET A 102 9.88 6.79 -4.24
N PHE A 103 9.15 6.95 -5.33
CA PHE A 103 9.50 7.93 -6.37
C PHE A 103 8.44 9.03 -6.47
N THR A 104 8.88 10.28 -6.55
CA THR A 104 8.04 11.46 -6.78
C THR A 104 8.32 12.03 -8.15
N SER A 105 7.31 12.64 -8.78
CA SER A 105 7.44 13.36 -10.04
C SER A 105 8.21 14.68 -9.86
N GLY A 106 9.51 14.65 -9.62
CA GLY A 106 10.29 15.87 -9.33
C GLY A 106 9.92 17.09 -10.20
N THR A 107 9.98 18.28 -9.62
CA THR A 107 9.70 19.57 -10.28
C THR A 107 10.55 19.80 -11.56
N THR A 108 11.63 19.07 -11.72
CA THR A 108 12.52 19.07 -12.88
C THR A 108 12.14 18.05 -13.95
N GLY A 109 10.99 17.36 -13.80
CA GLY A 109 10.51 16.34 -14.73
C GLY A 109 11.21 14.98 -14.62
N GLN A 110 12.21 14.84 -13.73
CA GLN A 110 12.85 13.54 -13.42
C GLN A 110 12.39 13.02 -12.08
N PRO A 111 12.07 11.71 -11.96
CA PRO A 111 11.71 11.12 -10.69
C PRO A 111 12.83 11.27 -9.65
N LYS A 112 12.45 11.62 -8.41
CA LYS A 112 13.36 11.66 -7.26
C LYS A 112 13.04 10.49 -6.34
N GLY A 113 14.05 9.70 -5.97
CA GLY A 113 13.92 8.62 -5.01
C GLY A 113 13.94 9.14 -3.58
N VAL A 114 12.97 8.72 -2.77
CA VAL A 114 12.88 9.00 -1.34
C VAL A 114 13.05 7.69 -0.59
N MET A 115 14.06 7.60 0.24
CA MET A 115 14.37 6.45 1.09
C MET A 115 13.56 6.55 2.39
N LEU A 116 12.73 5.55 2.66
CA LEU A 116 11.90 5.48 3.86
C LEU A 116 12.29 4.28 4.70
N THR A 117 12.73 4.54 5.93
CA THR A 117 13.14 3.49 6.86
C THR A 117 11.95 2.75 7.45
N HIS A 118 12.20 1.57 8.02
CA HIS A 118 11.21 0.85 8.82
C HIS A 118 10.64 1.73 9.93
N GLU A 119 11.48 2.49 10.60
CA GLU A 119 11.09 3.38 11.69
C GLU A 119 10.18 4.52 11.21
N ASN A 120 10.47 5.12 10.04
CA ASN A 120 9.62 6.17 9.47
C ASN A 120 8.18 5.67 9.26
N ILE A 121 8.04 4.46 8.70
CA ILE A 121 6.71 3.90 8.44
C ILE A 121 6.01 3.50 9.75
N ILE A 122 6.69 2.84 10.66
CA ILE A 122 6.12 2.45 11.96
C ILE A 122 5.67 3.68 12.76
N SER A 123 6.49 4.73 12.81
CA SER A 123 6.13 5.98 13.48
C SER A 123 4.91 6.64 12.83
N ASN A 124 4.85 6.64 11.50
CA ASN A 124 3.70 7.17 10.77
C ASN A 124 2.42 6.36 11.07
N LEU A 125 2.47 5.02 11.07
CA LEU A 125 1.33 4.16 11.43
C LEU A 125 0.84 4.41 12.86
N LYS A 126 1.75 4.57 13.83
CA LYS A 126 1.41 4.93 15.21
C LYS A 126 0.74 6.32 15.28
N TYR A 127 1.24 7.27 14.49
CA TYR A 127 0.66 8.61 14.42
C TYR A 127 -0.74 8.59 13.81
N ILE A 128 -0.94 7.86 12.70
CA ILE A 128 -2.26 7.69 12.08
C ILE A 128 -3.25 7.12 13.11
N SER A 129 -2.85 6.11 13.89
CA SER A 129 -3.71 5.49 14.90
C SER A 129 -4.13 6.43 16.04
N SER A 130 -3.44 7.55 16.24
CA SER A 130 -3.78 8.53 17.28
C SER A 130 -4.91 9.47 16.92
N TYR A 131 -5.23 9.64 15.64
CA TYR A 131 -6.27 10.57 15.16
C TYR A 131 -7.26 9.93 14.18
N PHE A 132 -6.97 8.77 13.62
CA PHE A 132 -7.85 8.09 12.68
C PHE A 132 -8.28 6.74 13.28
N ASP A 133 -9.38 6.78 14.01
CA ASP A 133 -9.92 5.59 14.66
C ASP A 133 -10.76 4.78 13.65
N LEU A 134 -10.39 3.52 13.46
CA LEU A 134 -11.11 2.54 12.64
C LEU A 134 -11.83 1.48 13.48
N SER A 135 -11.99 1.71 14.77
CA SER A 135 -12.71 0.80 15.69
C SER A 135 -14.13 0.58 15.20
N GLY A 136 -14.54 -0.68 15.11
CA GLY A 136 -15.86 -1.07 14.60
C GLY A 136 -16.00 -1.10 13.09
N MET A 137 -15.03 -0.59 12.32
CA MET A 137 -15.01 -0.73 10.86
C MET A 137 -14.57 -2.14 10.49
N LYS A 138 -15.10 -2.67 9.38
CA LYS A 138 -14.84 -4.03 8.90
C LYS A 138 -14.08 -4.04 7.58
N SER A 139 -14.21 -2.97 6.80
CA SER A 139 -13.71 -2.92 5.43
C SER A 139 -13.24 -1.54 5.00
N ILE A 140 -12.31 -1.52 4.05
CA ILE A 140 -11.84 -0.31 3.38
C ILE A 140 -11.75 -0.54 1.88
N CYS A 141 -12.09 0.47 1.07
CA CYS A 141 -11.87 0.45 -0.37
C CYS A 141 -10.65 1.29 -0.76
N VAL A 142 -9.73 0.69 -1.50
CA VAL A 142 -8.54 1.33 -2.06
C VAL A 142 -8.73 1.54 -3.57
N ALA A 143 -8.90 2.79 -3.99
CA ALA A 143 -9.09 3.15 -5.40
C ALA A 143 -7.89 3.90 -6.00
N ARG A 144 -6.98 4.38 -5.16
CA ARG A 144 -5.79 5.14 -5.58
C ARG A 144 -4.60 4.22 -5.87
N PRO A 145 -3.64 4.64 -6.74
CA PRO A 145 -2.44 3.86 -7.03
C PRO A 145 -1.54 3.66 -5.79
N LEU A 146 -0.97 2.46 -5.66
CA LEU A 146 -0.10 2.07 -4.54
C LEU A 146 1.30 2.71 -4.59
N VAL A 147 1.61 3.46 -5.62
CA VAL A 147 2.86 4.24 -5.73
C VAL A 147 2.86 5.51 -4.85
N HIS A 148 1.74 5.81 -4.19
CA HIS A 148 1.63 6.92 -3.25
C HIS A 148 1.78 6.44 -1.81
N ILE A 149 2.73 7.00 -1.07
CA ILE A 149 2.99 6.60 0.32
C ILE A 149 1.76 6.73 1.22
N ALA A 150 0.91 7.75 1.03
CA ALA A 150 -0.32 7.91 1.78
C ALA A 150 -1.31 6.75 1.59
N VAL A 151 -1.34 6.14 0.40
CA VAL A 151 -2.16 4.94 0.13
C VAL A 151 -1.58 3.74 0.86
N LEU A 152 -0.26 3.54 0.77
CA LEU A 152 0.40 2.44 1.45
C LEU A 152 0.24 2.52 2.97
N THR A 153 0.54 3.66 3.58
CA THR A 153 0.48 3.78 5.05
C THR A 153 -0.95 3.93 5.57
N GLY A 154 -1.75 4.83 4.99
CA GLY A 154 -3.07 5.19 5.52
C GLY A 154 -4.20 4.25 5.11
N GLU A 155 -4.08 3.56 3.98
CA GLU A 155 -5.17 2.72 3.47
C GLU A 155 -4.84 1.22 3.54
N ILE A 156 -3.59 0.80 3.29
CA ILE A 156 -3.23 -0.62 3.26
C ILE A 156 -2.63 -1.07 4.59
N LEU A 157 -1.46 -0.53 4.96
CA LEU A 157 -0.76 -1.01 6.14
C LEU A 157 -1.53 -0.72 7.42
N TYR A 158 -2.18 0.45 7.51
CA TYR A 158 -2.99 0.79 8.68
C TYR A 158 -4.27 -0.06 8.75
N ALA A 159 -4.95 -0.28 7.63
CA ALA A 159 -6.11 -1.18 7.57
C ALA A 159 -5.75 -2.61 8.00
N LEU A 160 -4.59 -3.13 7.58
CA LEU A 160 -4.08 -4.42 8.03
C LEU A 160 -3.78 -4.43 9.54
N CYS A 161 -3.25 -3.34 10.09
CA CYS A 161 -3.06 -3.21 11.54
C CYS A 161 -4.38 -3.22 12.34
N CYS A 162 -5.48 -2.78 11.73
CA CYS A 162 -6.81 -2.72 12.33
C CYS A 162 -7.70 -3.93 11.98
N GLY A 163 -7.19 -4.88 11.23
CA GLY A 163 -7.92 -6.09 10.85
C GLY A 163 -9.05 -5.86 9.85
N LEU A 164 -8.99 -4.86 8.98
CA LEU A 164 -10.00 -4.61 7.97
C LEU A 164 -9.83 -5.52 6.76
N THR A 165 -10.94 -5.87 6.10
CA THR A 165 -10.91 -6.45 4.76
C THR A 165 -10.73 -5.35 3.73
N ILE A 166 -9.73 -5.49 2.86
CA ILE A 166 -9.38 -4.51 1.85
C ILE A 166 -10.02 -4.90 0.51
N TYR A 167 -10.81 -3.98 -0.04
CA TYR A 167 -11.38 -4.05 -1.38
C TYR A 167 -10.56 -3.16 -2.31
N PHE A 168 -10.01 -3.71 -3.38
CA PHE A 168 -9.31 -2.94 -4.39
C PHE A 168 -10.25 -2.62 -5.55
N TYR A 169 -10.39 -1.33 -5.88
CA TYR A 169 -11.14 -0.90 -7.05
C TYR A 169 -10.24 -0.99 -8.28
N GLU A 170 -10.45 -2.00 -9.11
CA GLU A 170 -9.58 -2.32 -10.26
C GLU A 170 -10.12 -1.81 -11.61
N GLU A 171 -11.34 -1.30 -11.64
CA GLU A 171 -11.95 -0.80 -12.87
C GLU A 171 -11.33 0.53 -13.32
N THR A 172 -11.51 0.86 -14.62
CA THR A 172 -11.20 2.19 -15.12
C THR A 172 -11.97 3.23 -14.32
N PHE A 173 -11.24 4.25 -13.84
CA PHE A 173 -11.80 5.25 -12.97
C PHE A 173 -12.96 6.00 -13.64
N MET A 174 -14.15 5.81 -13.08
CA MET A 174 -15.36 6.58 -13.36
C MET A 174 -16.10 6.80 -12.02
N PRO A 175 -16.40 8.05 -11.64
CA PRO A 175 -17.01 8.33 -10.32
C PRO A 175 -18.28 7.54 -10.06
N GLN A 176 -19.17 7.37 -11.06
CA GLN A 176 -20.41 6.59 -10.96
C GLN A 176 -20.14 5.11 -10.68
N ARG A 177 -19.17 4.52 -11.37
CA ARG A 177 -18.78 3.11 -11.16
C ARG A 177 -18.17 2.92 -9.77
N LEU A 178 -17.30 3.84 -9.35
CA LEU A 178 -16.70 3.79 -8.02
C LEU A 178 -17.79 3.88 -6.93
N LEU A 179 -18.75 4.81 -7.06
CA LEU A 179 -19.85 4.94 -6.11
C LEU A 179 -20.70 3.65 -6.05
N SER A 180 -20.99 3.06 -7.21
CA SER A 180 -21.72 1.79 -7.30
C SER A 180 -20.92 0.65 -6.65
N TYR A 181 -19.59 0.62 -6.85
CA TYR A 181 -18.71 -0.37 -6.24
C TYR A 181 -18.69 -0.26 -4.71
N LEU A 182 -18.58 0.97 -4.17
CA LEU A 182 -18.61 1.23 -2.73
C LEU A 182 -19.94 0.79 -2.11
N LYS A 183 -21.08 1.13 -2.75
CA LYS A 183 -22.43 0.73 -2.32
C LYS A 183 -22.58 -0.80 -2.35
N LYS A 184 -22.19 -1.45 -3.46
CA LYS A 184 -22.29 -2.91 -3.65
C LYS A 184 -21.53 -3.70 -2.59
N ASN A 185 -20.33 -3.26 -2.23
CA ASN A 185 -19.48 -3.96 -1.29
C ASN A 185 -19.70 -3.52 0.17
N HIS A 186 -20.64 -2.60 0.43
CA HIS A 186 -20.90 -2.07 1.77
C HIS A 186 -19.62 -1.63 2.49
N THR A 187 -18.77 -0.89 1.78
CA THR A 187 -17.45 -0.51 2.30
C THR A 187 -17.59 0.55 3.39
N ASP A 188 -17.03 0.28 4.58
CA ASP A 188 -17.15 1.18 5.74
C ASP A 188 -16.24 2.41 5.60
N VAL A 189 -15.07 2.24 5.00
CA VAL A 189 -14.04 3.28 4.90
C VAL A 189 -13.61 3.47 3.44
N PHE A 190 -13.52 4.74 3.05
CA PHE A 190 -12.98 5.13 1.76
C PHE A 190 -12.16 6.41 1.90
N CYS A 191 -10.89 6.36 1.48
CA CYS A 191 -10.00 7.52 1.52
C CYS A 191 -9.85 8.11 0.12
N ALA A 192 -10.06 9.41 0.00
CA ALA A 192 -10.00 10.12 -1.28
C ALA A 192 -9.41 11.53 -1.14
N THR A 193 -9.05 12.12 -2.27
CA THR A 193 -8.73 13.54 -2.34
C THR A 193 -10.02 14.38 -2.23
N PRO A 194 -9.95 15.64 -1.77
CA PRO A 194 -11.11 16.53 -1.72
C PRO A 194 -11.85 16.61 -3.06
N THR A 195 -11.11 16.69 -4.17
CA THR A 195 -11.70 16.72 -5.52
C THR A 195 -12.53 15.47 -5.81
N LEU A 196 -12.02 14.28 -5.46
CA LEU A 196 -12.77 13.04 -5.66
C LEU A 196 -14.03 13.00 -4.81
N TYR A 197 -13.96 13.43 -3.55
CA TYR A 197 -15.15 13.53 -2.70
C TYR A 197 -16.21 14.48 -3.27
N GLN A 198 -15.80 15.63 -3.81
CA GLN A 198 -16.72 16.57 -4.45
C GLN A 198 -17.41 15.93 -5.66
N MET A 199 -16.67 15.22 -6.52
CA MET A 199 -17.24 14.50 -7.67
C MET A 199 -18.25 13.43 -7.23
N LEU A 200 -17.92 12.62 -6.22
CA LEU A 200 -18.83 11.61 -5.70
C LEU A 200 -20.08 12.21 -5.06
N ALA A 201 -19.95 13.33 -4.33
CA ALA A 201 -21.06 14.00 -3.68
C ALA A 201 -22.05 14.60 -4.68
N LEU A 202 -21.58 15.13 -5.81
CA LEU A 202 -22.45 15.63 -6.89
C LEU A 202 -23.29 14.47 -7.47
N ILE A 203 -22.66 13.33 -7.79
CA ILE A 203 -23.36 12.18 -8.35
C ILE A 203 -24.34 11.54 -7.35
N ALA A 204 -23.97 11.51 -6.06
CA ALA A 204 -24.83 10.93 -5.02
C ALA A 204 -26.11 11.75 -4.74
N LYS A 205 -26.16 13.03 -5.13
CA LYS A 205 -27.36 13.87 -4.99
C LYS A 205 -28.38 13.63 -6.13
N ASP A 206 -27.90 13.17 -7.28
CA ASP A 206 -28.72 12.96 -8.48
C ASP A 206 -29.27 11.52 -8.59
N GLY A 207 -28.96 10.63 -7.65
CA GLY A 207 -29.35 9.22 -7.60
C GLY A 207 -29.67 8.70 -6.20
#